data_5f28d98352df33754f8e2adafb5e4a2d
#
_entry.id   5f28d98352df33754f8e2adafb5e4a2d
#
_cell.length_a   1.000
_cell.length_b   1.000
_cell.length_c   1.000
_cell.angle_alpha   90.00
_cell.angle_beta   90.00
_cell.angle_gamma   90.00
#
_symmetry.space_group_name_H-M   'P 1'
#
loop_
_entity.id
_entity.type
_entity.pdbx_description
1 polymer ?
#
loop_
_entity_poly.entity_id
_entity_poly.type
_entity_poly.pdbx_seq_one_letter_code
_entity_poly.pdbx_strand_id
1 'polypeptide(L)'
;SAFPIEKGISYCRVFSVFFPSYNRGYGNNFSLQLGAFVFGAVNLDQIPLVISGKFSLPKTTSIGILNTSFALGGMYVQIPFEFFDEDIGLGIAFGTDTFGNNFNHFSTSIGWGYTRYSGDWELDDDPLINIAGNFRFTDSIALIGEQWFIPDLDLDDSPLILSTRFIGRKFAVDFGGIMTLENIVEGILPFPIINFTYHPR
;
A
#
# COMPACT_ATOMS: atom_id res chain seq x y z
N SER A 1 -0.72 0.88 7.20
CA SER A 1 -0.70 0.85 8.68
C SER A 1 0.11 -0.32 9.23
N ALA A 2 0.60 -0.19 10.46
CA ALA A 2 1.35 -1.22 11.17
C ALA A 2 0.46 -2.36 11.75
N PHE A 3 -0.86 -2.22 11.75
CA PHE A 3 -1.74 -3.27 12.28
C PHE A 3 -1.62 -4.57 11.49
N PRO A 4 -1.50 -5.73 12.16
CA PRO A 4 -1.50 -7.03 11.50
C PRO A 4 -2.90 -7.37 11.00
N ILE A 5 -2.96 -8.21 9.96
CA ILE A 5 -4.19 -8.94 9.64
C ILE A 5 -4.32 -10.03 10.71
N GLU A 6 -5.50 -10.15 11.32
CA GLU A 6 -5.75 -11.15 12.35
C GLU A 6 -5.50 -12.58 11.83
N LYS A 7 -5.03 -13.44 12.72
CA LYS A 7 -4.72 -14.84 12.39
C LYS A 7 -5.91 -15.55 11.73
N GLY A 8 -5.66 -16.11 10.56
CA GLY A 8 -6.65 -16.87 9.79
C GLY A 8 -7.63 -16.00 8.99
N ILE A 9 -7.62 -14.68 9.20
CA ILE A 9 -8.41 -13.77 8.37
C ILE A 9 -7.71 -13.57 7.03
N SER A 10 -8.51 -13.56 5.97
CA SER A 10 -8.05 -13.24 4.63
C SER A 10 -9.03 -12.30 3.93
N TYR A 11 -8.53 -11.54 2.96
CA TYR A 11 -9.35 -10.74 2.08
C TYR A 11 -8.72 -10.61 0.69
N CYS A 12 -9.57 -10.42 -0.31
CA CYS A 12 -9.14 -10.06 -1.66
C CYS A 12 -9.32 -8.57 -1.86
N ARG A 13 -8.35 -7.93 -2.48
CA ARG A 13 -8.42 -6.52 -2.84
C ARG A 13 -8.07 -6.35 -4.31
N VAL A 14 -8.78 -5.46 -4.99
CA VAL A 14 -8.43 -5.01 -6.34
C VAL A 14 -8.17 -3.51 -6.25
N PHE A 15 -6.93 -3.11 -6.47
CA PHE A 15 -6.52 -1.71 -6.48
C PHE A 15 -6.57 -1.18 -7.90
N SER A 16 -7.28 -0.06 -8.09
CA SER A 16 -7.47 0.63 -9.40
C SER A 16 -7.89 -0.30 -10.54
N VAL A 17 -8.65 -1.36 -10.23
CA VAL A 17 -9.14 -2.37 -11.19
C VAL A 17 -8.01 -3.27 -11.76
N PHE A 18 -6.75 -2.84 -11.73
CA PHE A 18 -5.64 -3.50 -12.42
C PHE A 18 -4.72 -4.33 -11.51
N PHE A 19 -4.82 -4.16 -10.20
CA PHE A 19 -3.98 -4.88 -9.24
C PHE A 19 -4.81 -5.73 -8.27
N PRO A 20 -5.25 -6.93 -8.68
CA PRO A 20 -5.83 -7.90 -7.76
C PRO A 20 -4.77 -8.44 -6.81
N SER A 21 -5.15 -8.58 -5.54
CA SER A 21 -4.30 -9.17 -4.51
C SER A 21 -5.09 -9.99 -3.50
N TYR A 22 -4.44 -11.02 -2.98
CA TYR A 22 -4.90 -11.83 -1.86
C TYR A 22 -4.04 -11.53 -0.63
N ASN A 23 -4.70 -11.25 0.48
CA ASN A 23 -4.07 -10.86 1.72
C ASN A 23 -4.47 -11.82 2.84
N ARG A 24 -3.52 -12.25 3.67
CA ARG A 24 -3.79 -13.19 4.77
C ARG A 24 -2.91 -12.93 5.98
N GLY A 25 -3.51 -13.07 7.18
CA GLY A 25 -2.80 -13.07 8.45
C GLY A 25 -2.33 -14.47 8.85
N TYR A 26 -1.05 -14.58 9.17
CA TYR A 26 -0.39 -15.79 9.67
C TYR A 26 0.12 -15.53 11.10
N GLY A 27 -0.39 -16.30 12.06
CA GLY A 27 -0.08 -16.02 13.45
C GLY A 27 -0.70 -14.68 13.91
N ASN A 28 -0.12 -14.10 14.96
CA ASN A 28 -0.68 -12.87 15.53
C ASN A 28 -0.03 -11.60 14.94
N ASN A 29 1.08 -11.75 14.24
CA ASN A 29 1.93 -10.60 13.90
C ASN A 29 2.37 -10.57 12.43
N PHE A 30 2.21 -11.66 11.68
CA PHE A 30 2.69 -11.74 10.30
C PHE A 30 1.53 -11.67 9.32
N SER A 31 1.67 -10.84 8.29
CA SER A 31 0.72 -10.69 7.18
C SER A 31 1.44 -10.87 5.85
N LEU A 32 0.83 -11.60 4.93
CA LEU A 32 1.32 -11.84 3.59
C LEU A 32 0.32 -11.32 2.56
N GLN A 33 0.82 -10.72 1.51
CA GLN A 33 0.08 -10.31 0.32
C GLN A 33 0.71 -10.93 -0.92
N LEU A 34 -0.13 -11.50 -1.77
CA LEU A 34 0.22 -11.93 -3.12
C LEU A 34 -0.67 -11.17 -4.10
N GLY A 35 -0.09 -10.64 -5.14
CA GLY A 35 -0.82 -9.84 -6.13
C GLY A 35 -0.21 -9.93 -7.52
N ALA A 36 -0.90 -9.33 -8.47
CA ALA A 36 -0.47 -9.30 -9.86
C ALA A 36 -0.96 -8.00 -10.53
N PHE A 37 -0.18 -7.45 -11.45
CA PHE A 37 -0.63 -6.36 -12.31
C PHE A 37 -1.19 -6.93 -13.60
N VAL A 38 -2.51 -6.80 -13.80
CA VAL A 38 -3.21 -7.36 -14.97
C VAL A 38 -3.47 -6.35 -16.09
N PHE A 39 -2.80 -5.20 -16.05
CA PHE A 39 -2.99 -4.14 -17.03
C PHE A 39 -2.45 -4.55 -18.40
N GLY A 40 -3.35 -4.64 -19.39
CA GLY A 40 -2.98 -4.94 -20.78
C GLY A 40 -2.35 -6.32 -21.02
N ALA A 41 -2.29 -7.19 -20.01
CA ALA A 41 -1.70 -8.51 -20.15
C ALA A 41 -2.59 -9.39 -21.03
N VAL A 42 -2.05 -9.81 -22.16
CA VAL A 42 -2.70 -10.75 -23.08
C VAL A 42 -2.36 -12.19 -22.70
N ASN A 43 -1.18 -12.42 -22.14
CA ASN A 43 -0.67 -13.72 -21.73
C ASN A 43 -0.27 -13.72 -20.25
N LEU A 44 -0.38 -14.88 -19.60
CA LEU A 44 -0.01 -15.04 -18.18
C LEU A 44 1.48 -14.79 -17.91
N ASP A 45 2.32 -15.07 -18.89
CA ASP A 45 3.80 -14.91 -18.83
C ASP A 45 4.21 -13.43 -18.77
N GLN A 46 3.30 -12.52 -19.12
CA GLN A 46 3.51 -11.07 -19.14
C GLN A 46 2.97 -10.37 -17.89
N ILE A 47 2.52 -11.12 -16.87
CA ILE A 47 1.92 -10.54 -15.67
C ILE A 47 2.98 -10.29 -14.60
N PRO A 48 3.27 -9.03 -14.23
CA PRO A 48 4.11 -8.73 -13.09
C PRO A 48 3.49 -9.27 -11.80
N LEU A 49 4.27 -10.05 -11.06
CA LEU A 49 3.85 -10.66 -9.79
C LEU A 49 4.38 -9.84 -8.62
N VAL A 50 3.57 -9.72 -7.60
CA VAL A 50 3.89 -8.97 -6.38
C VAL A 50 3.77 -9.87 -5.18
N ILE A 51 4.81 -9.89 -4.35
CA ILE A 51 4.79 -10.48 -3.02
C ILE A 51 5.13 -9.42 -1.99
N SER A 52 4.38 -9.35 -0.90
CA SER A 52 4.68 -8.46 0.21
C SER A 52 4.47 -9.18 1.53
N GLY A 53 5.41 -9.00 2.45
CA GLY A 53 5.35 -9.50 3.81
C GLY A 53 5.48 -8.39 4.82
N LYS A 54 4.68 -8.45 5.90
CA LYS A 54 4.75 -7.49 7.00
C LYS A 54 4.71 -8.21 8.34
N PHE A 55 5.66 -7.87 9.20
CA PHE A 55 5.72 -8.31 10.58
C PHE A 55 5.40 -7.13 11.51
N SER A 56 4.27 -7.22 12.21
CA SER A 56 3.83 -6.23 13.18
C SER A 56 4.35 -6.58 14.56
N LEU A 57 5.02 -5.67 15.23
CA LEU A 57 5.45 -5.89 16.60
C LEU A 57 4.24 -5.94 17.53
N PRO A 58 4.28 -6.76 18.61
CA PRO A 58 3.22 -6.74 19.60
C PRO A 58 3.06 -5.33 20.12
N LYS A 59 1.81 -4.92 20.36
CA LYS A 59 1.47 -3.57 20.85
C LYS A 59 2.42 -3.15 21.96
N THR A 60 3.32 -2.27 21.62
CA THR A 60 4.26 -1.68 22.55
C THR A 60 3.79 -0.30 22.90
N THR A 61 3.54 -0.11 24.18
CA THR A 61 3.55 1.18 24.86
C THR A 61 2.51 2.21 24.41
N SER A 62 1.57 2.49 25.33
CA SER A 62 0.81 3.72 25.30
C SER A 62 1.75 4.89 25.58
N ILE A 63 2.01 5.74 24.61
CA ILE A 63 2.65 7.03 24.83
C ILE A 63 1.53 8.01 25.19
N GLY A 64 1.25 8.16 26.48
CA GLY A 64 0.12 8.96 26.96
C GLY A 64 -1.22 8.34 26.55
N ILE A 65 -2.03 9.08 25.78
CA ILE A 65 -3.37 8.66 25.33
C ILE A 65 -3.33 7.90 23.98
N LEU A 66 -2.20 7.91 23.29
CA LEU A 66 -2.06 7.34 21.95
C LEU A 66 -1.50 5.91 22.00
N ASN A 67 -2.27 4.97 21.44
CA ASN A 67 -1.75 3.63 21.13
C ASN A 67 -0.88 3.71 19.89
N THR A 68 0.36 3.25 19.98
CA THR A 68 1.26 3.13 18.85
C THR A 68 1.51 1.66 18.50
N SER A 69 1.66 1.37 17.23
CA SER A 69 1.98 0.05 16.70
C SER A 69 3.04 0.20 15.64
N PHE A 70 4.06 -0.65 15.71
CA PHE A 70 5.18 -0.65 14.76
C PHE A 70 5.18 -1.94 13.92
N ALA A 71 5.56 -1.83 12.66
CA ALA A 71 5.75 -2.97 11.78
C ALA A 71 6.96 -2.77 10.87
N LEU A 72 7.59 -3.89 10.52
CA LEU A 72 8.60 -3.98 9.47
C LEU A 72 8.06 -4.82 8.33
N GLY A 73 8.42 -4.48 7.11
CA GLY A 73 7.95 -5.23 5.96
C GLY A 73 8.81 -5.05 4.73
N GLY A 74 8.46 -5.80 3.70
CA GLY A 74 9.04 -5.67 2.39
C GLY A 74 8.04 -6.05 1.32
N MET A 75 8.25 -5.52 0.14
CA MET A 75 7.51 -5.83 -1.06
C MET A 75 8.49 -6.08 -2.19
N TYR A 76 8.19 -7.04 -3.04
CA TYR A 76 8.95 -7.34 -4.24
C TYR A 76 8.00 -7.52 -5.42
N VAL A 77 8.37 -6.94 -6.54
CA VAL A 77 7.68 -7.03 -7.83
C VAL A 77 8.62 -7.66 -8.82
N GLN A 78 8.25 -8.80 -9.38
CA GLN A 78 8.95 -9.41 -10.51
C GLN A 78 8.27 -8.95 -11.79
N ILE A 79 9.03 -8.28 -12.66
CA ILE A 79 8.58 -7.87 -13.99
C ILE A 79 9.05 -8.94 -14.97
N PRO A 80 8.17 -9.52 -15.81
CA PRO A 80 8.53 -10.54 -16.76
C PRO A 80 9.49 -10.02 -17.84
N PHE A 81 10.39 -10.90 -18.28
CA PHE A 81 11.39 -10.63 -19.31
C PHE A 81 10.82 -10.04 -20.62
N GLU A 82 9.61 -10.50 -21.01
CA GLU A 82 8.95 -10.07 -22.24
C GLU A 82 8.59 -8.58 -22.31
N PHE A 83 8.62 -7.86 -21.16
CA PHE A 83 8.37 -6.42 -21.16
C PHE A 83 9.59 -5.59 -21.55
N PHE A 84 10.80 -6.02 -21.18
CA PHE A 84 12.01 -5.20 -21.31
C PHE A 84 13.19 -5.96 -21.93
N ASP A 85 12.99 -7.19 -22.39
CA ASP A 85 14.04 -8.11 -22.83
C ASP A 85 15.09 -8.37 -21.73
N GLU A 86 14.71 -8.18 -20.46
CA GLU A 86 15.59 -8.32 -19.30
C GLU A 86 14.82 -8.73 -18.05
N ASP A 87 15.52 -9.39 -17.10
CA ASP A 87 14.94 -9.83 -15.83
C ASP A 87 15.05 -8.70 -14.78
N ILE A 88 13.95 -7.98 -14.60
CA ILE A 88 13.87 -6.83 -13.70
C ILE A 88 13.03 -7.18 -12.47
N GLY A 89 13.57 -6.89 -11.31
CA GLY A 89 12.85 -6.95 -10.05
C GLY A 89 12.90 -5.60 -9.34
N LEU A 90 11.78 -5.17 -8.78
CA LEU A 90 11.68 -3.95 -7.99
C LEU A 90 11.19 -4.30 -6.59
N GLY A 91 11.68 -3.61 -5.58
CA GLY A 91 11.18 -3.83 -4.24
C GLY A 91 11.40 -2.66 -3.30
N ILE A 92 10.83 -2.79 -2.11
CA ILE A 92 10.99 -1.85 -1.02
C ILE A 92 11.04 -2.61 0.31
N ALA A 93 12.00 -2.26 1.15
CA ALA A 93 12.04 -2.64 2.56
C ALA A 93 11.61 -1.45 3.40
N PHE A 94 10.66 -1.61 4.32
CA PHE A 94 10.07 -0.48 5.03
C PHE A 94 9.81 -0.75 6.51
N GLY A 95 9.84 0.33 7.30
CA GLY A 95 9.29 0.41 8.65
C GLY A 95 8.07 1.31 8.67
N THR A 96 7.05 0.94 9.44
CA THR A 96 5.83 1.73 9.60
C THR A 96 5.50 1.89 11.07
N ASP A 97 5.24 3.11 11.50
CA ASP A 97 4.61 3.41 12.79
C ASP A 97 3.17 3.86 12.56
N THR A 98 2.27 3.44 13.45
CA THR A 98 0.84 3.75 13.37
C THR A 98 0.29 4.16 14.72
N PHE A 99 -0.31 5.33 14.76
CA PHE A 99 -0.95 5.94 15.91
C PHE A 99 -2.46 5.83 15.79
N GLY A 100 -3.12 5.33 16.83
CA GLY A 100 -4.58 5.22 16.88
C GLY A 100 -5.09 3.78 17.00
N ASN A 101 -6.17 3.46 16.32
CA ASN A 101 -6.83 2.16 16.33
C ASN A 101 -7.20 1.68 14.91
N ASN A 102 -7.78 0.49 14.78
CA ASN A 102 -8.13 -0.09 13.48
C ASN A 102 -9.11 0.76 12.65
N PHE A 103 -9.84 1.68 13.27
CA PHE A 103 -10.84 2.51 12.59
C PHE A 103 -10.31 3.92 12.28
N ASN A 104 -9.60 4.50 13.24
CA ASN A 104 -9.06 5.85 13.15
C ASN A 104 -7.58 5.81 13.47
N HIS A 105 -6.74 6.02 12.46
CA HIS A 105 -5.31 5.98 12.63
C HIS A 105 -4.60 6.89 11.63
N PHE A 106 -3.41 7.27 12.05
CA PHE A 106 -2.40 7.93 11.24
C PHE A 106 -1.15 7.07 11.23
N SER A 107 -0.50 6.94 10.09
CA SER A 107 0.70 6.11 9.92
C SER A 107 1.78 6.90 9.22
N THR A 108 3.01 6.70 9.65
CA THR A 108 4.21 7.16 8.96
C THR A 108 5.04 5.94 8.58
N SER A 109 5.60 5.94 7.38
CA SER A 109 6.47 4.88 6.91
C SER A 109 7.74 5.47 6.32
N ILE A 110 8.84 4.76 6.51
CA ILE A 110 10.11 5.01 5.84
C ILE A 110 10.57 3.71 5.19
N GLY A 111 11.07 3.78 3.98
CA GLY A 111 11.52 2.60 3.25
C GLY A 111 12.60 2.92 2.24
N TRP A 112 13.40 1.91 1.92
CA TRP A 112 14.41 1.98 0.86
C TRP A 112 13.99 1.08 -0.28
N GLY A 113 13.98 1.66 -1.49
CA GLY A 113 13.82 0.95 -2.73
C GLY A 113 15.04 0.10 -3.04
N TYR A 114 14.84 -0.98 -3.76
CA TYR A 114 15.91 -1.77 -4.35
C TYR A 114 15.47 -2.29 -5.71
N THR A 115 16.43 -2.34 -6.63
CA THR A 115 16.24 -2.82 -7.99
C THR A 115 17.13 -4.04 -8.24
N ARG A 116 16.60 -5.02 -8.95
CA ARG A 116 17.38 -6.14 -9.48
C ARG A 116 17.36 -6.05 -11.00
N TYR A 117 18.54 -5.97 -11.60
CA TYR A 117 18.72 -5.87 -13.02
C TYR A 117 19.74 -6.92 -13.48
N SER A 118 19.33 -7.82 -14.38
CA SER A 118 20.19 -8.92 -14.89
C SER A 118 20.96 -9.71 -13.80
N GLY A 119 20.37 -9.81 -12.60
CA GLY A 119 20.94 -10.53 -11.45
C GLY A 119 21.69 -9.67 -10.44
N ASP A 120 22.04 -8.44 -10.77
CA ASP A 120 22.68 -7.51 -9.86
C ASP A 120 21.62 -6.75 -9.04
N TRP A 121 21.96 -6.49 -7.77
CA TRP A 121 21.09 -5.78 -6.82
C TRP A 121 21.65 -4.39 -6.55
N GLU A 122 20.80 -3.40 -6.65
CA GLU A 122 21.10 -2.02 -6.33
C GLU A 122 20.10 -1.50 -5.30
N LEU A 123 20.60 -0.84 -4.27
CA LEU A 123 19.81 -0.20 -3.23
C LEU A 123 19.77 1.29 -3.51
N ASP A 124 18.59 1.91 -3.41
CA ASP A 124 18.44 3.35 -3.55
C ASP A 124 19.17 4.06 -2.40
N ASP A 125 19.86 5.15 -2.70
CA ASP A 125 20.61 5.94 -1.72
C ASP A 125 19.68 6.64 -0.72
N ASP A 126 18.55 7.16 -1.19
CA ASP A 126 17.62 7.96 -0.41
C ASP A 126 16.32 7.20 -0.07
N PRO A 127 15.78 7.39 1.15
CA PRO A 127 14.57 6.71 1.57
C PRO A 127 13.31 7.36 1.00
N LEU A 128 12.33 6.52 0.68
CA LEU A 128 10.94 6.91 0.46
C LEU A 128 10.25 7.17 1.81
N ILE A 129 9.48 8.23 1.91
CA ILE A 129 8.62 8.48 3.08
C ILE A 129 7.16 8.46 2.64
N ASN A 130 6.32 7.83 3.45
CA ASN A 130 4.87 7.82 3.24
C ASN A 130 4.15 8.23 4.53
N ILE A 131 3.15 9.08 4.38
CA ILE A 131 2.25 9.49 5.43
C ILE A 131 0.84 9.08 5.02
N ALA A 132 0.13 8.32 5.86
CA ALA A 132 -1.20 7.84 5.55
C ALA A 132 -2.16 7.98 6.73
N GLY A 133 -3.43 8.21 6.43
CA GLY A 133 -4.48 8.30 7.42
C GLY A 133 -5.74 7.56 7.00
N ASN A 134 -6.45 7.00 7.98
CA ASN A 134 -7.79 6.46 7.82
C ASN A 134 -8.68 7.03 8.91
N PHE A 135 -9.77 7.66 8.50
CA PHE A 135 -10.70 8.33 9.40
C PHE A 135 -12.12 7.83 9.15
N ARG A 136 -12.66 7.06 10.09
CA ARG A 136 -14.00 6.50 9.99
C ARG A 136 -15.00 7.43 10.62
N PHE A 137 -15.87 8.05 9.82
CA PHE A 137 -16.90 8.99 10.28
C PHE A 137 -18.17 8.28 10.77
N THR A 138 -18.53 7.18 10.08
CA THR A 138 -19.70 6.36 10.41
C THR A 138 -19.33 4.89 10.27
N ASP A 139 -20.25 4.00 10.63
CA ASP A 139 -20.04 2.55 10.44
C ASP A 139 -19.88 2.16 8.96
N SER A 140 -20.30 3.02 8.05
CA SER A 140 -20.33 2.75 6.62
C SER A 140 -19.41 3.64 5.79
N ILE A 141 -18.81 4.69 6.38
CA ILE A 141 -18.03 5.67 5.62
C ILE A 141 -16.74 6.01 6.35
N ALA A 142 -15.62 5.94 5.61
CA ALA A 142 -14.30 6.43 6.07
C ALA A 142 -13.64 7.28 4.98
N LEU A 143 -12.78 8.21 5.40
CA LEU A 143 -11.87 8.96 4.54
C LEU A 143 -10.48 8.33 4.64
N ILE A 144 -9.79 8.20 3.50
CA ILE A 144 -8.42 7.71 3.41
C ILE A 144 -7.61 8.77 2.71
N GLY A 145 -6.46 9.12 3.30
CA GLY A 145 -5.47 10.00 2.70
C GLY A 145 -4.11 9.33 2.73
N GLU A 146 -3.31 9.56 1.69
CA GLU A 146 -1.96 9.04 1.58
C GLU A 146 -1.10 10.00 0.78
N GLN A 147 0.04 10.44 1.34
CA GLN A 147 1.02 11.30 0.72
C GLN A 147 2.35 10.54 0.65
N TRP A 148 2.96 10.53 -0.53
CA TRP A 148 4.28 9.98 -0.75
C TRP A 148 5.29 11.11 -0.94
N PHE A 149 6.46 10.93 -0.37
CA PHE A 149 7.64 11.78 -0.57
C PHE A 149 8.69 10.87 -1.21
N ILE A 150 8.89 11.09 -2.49
CA ILE A 150 9.79 10.30 -3.32
C ILE A 150 11.08 11.10 -3.48
N PRO A 151 12.27 10.52 -3.27
CA PRO A 151 13.54 11.18 -3.56
C PRO A 151 13.54 11.77 -4.97
N ASP A 152 14.22 12.88 -5.15
CA ASP A 152 14.35 13.60 -6.42
C ASP A 152 13.05 14.21 -6.99
N LEU A 153 11.91 14.06 -6.30
CA LEU A 153 10.69 14.80 -6.63
C LEU A 153 10.46 15.93 -5.63
N ASP A 154 10.09 17.08 -6.15
CA ASP A 154 9.62 18.19 -5.31
C ASP A 154 8.33 17.79 -4.59
N LEU A 155 8.05 18.46 -3.47
CA LEU A 155 6.85 18.22 -2.68
C LEU A 155 5.57 18.40 -3.52
N ASP A 156 5.59 19.39 -4.41
CA ASP A 156 4.45 19.74 -5.25
C ASP A 156 4.15 18.67 -6.32
N ASP A 157 5.16 17.89 -6.72
CA ASP A 157 5.06 16.78 -7.67
C ASP A 157 4.81 15.42 -7.00
N SER A 158 4.93 15.38 -5.68
CA SER A 158 4.79 14.14 -4.90
C SER A 158 3.33 13.66 -4.87
N PRO A 159 3.08 12.35 -5.10
CA PRO A 159 1.72 11.82 -5.20
C PRO A 159 0.92 11.95 -3.90
N LEU A 160 -0.28 12.52 -4.00
CA LEU A 160 -1.30 12.59 -2.97
C LEU A 160 -2.51 11.76 -3.41
N ILE A 161 -2.92 10.82 -2.57
CA ILE A 161 -4.10 9.98 -2.79
C ILE A 161 -5.16 10.38 -1.77
N LEU A 162 -6.35 10.71 -2.25
CA LEU A 162 -7.51 10.95 -1.40
C LEU A 162 -8.66 10.07 -1.87
N SER A 163 -9.29 9.36 -0.94
CA SER A 163 -10.44 8.50 -1.26
C SER A 163 -11.44 8.42 -0.11
N THR A 164 -12.70 8.22 -0.49
CA THR A 164 -13.79 7.87 0.43
C THR A 164 -14.03 6.37 0.34
N ARG A 165 -14.02 5.69 1.48
CA ARG A 165 -14.33 4.26 1.60
C ARG A 165 -15.77 4.07 2.04
N PHE A 166 -16.53 3.32 1.24
CA PHE A 166 -17.85 2.82 1.57
C PHE A 166 -17.75 1.40 2.08
N ILE A 167 -18.19 1.16 3.33
CA ILE A 167 -17.99 -0.09 4.06
C ILE A 167 -19.33 -0.83 4.15
N GLY A 168 -19.40 -2.01 3.55
CA GLY A 168 -20.50 -2.96 3.67
C GLY A 168 -20.10 -4.17 4.54
N ARG A 169 -21.02 -5.14 4.62
CA ARG A 169 -20.80 -6.35 5.45
C ARG A 169 -19.66 -7.25 4.96
N LYS A 170 -19.50 -7.38 3.66
CA LYS A 170 -18.49 -8.24 3.02
C LYS A 170 -17.61 -7.49 2.02
N PHE A 171 -18.02 -6.31 1.61
CA PHE A 171 -17.34 -5.51 0.61
C PHE A 171 -17.04 -4.13 1.16
N ALA A 172 -15.89 -3.59 0.78
CA ALA A 172 -15.62 -2.17 0.87
C ALA A 172 -15.20 -1.67 -0.52
N VAL A 173 -15.61 -0.45 -0.84
CA VAL A 173 -15.26 0.23 -2.09
C VAL A 173 -14.66 1.57 -1.75
N ASP A 174 -13.45 1.83 -2.25
CA ASP A 174 -12.82 3.14 -2.15
C ASP A 174 -13.01 3.85 -3.49
N PHE A 175 -13.47 5.08 -3.44
CA PHE A 175 -13.62 5.96 -4.57
C PHE A 175 -12.86 7.26 -4.31
N GLY A 176 -11.93 7.61 -5.19
CA GLY A 176 -11.07 8.78 -4.99
C GLY A 176 -10.21 9.13 -6.18
N GLY A 177 -9.09 9.77 -5.93
CA GLY A 177 -8.14 10.17 -6.96
C GLY A 177 -6.70 10.25 -6.48
N ILE A 178 -5.81 10.16 -7.45
CA ILE A 178 -4.38 10.47 -7.32
C ILE A 178 -4.15 11.82 -7.97
N MET A 179 -3.45 12.69 -7.28
CA MET A 179 -3.11 14.04 -7.72
C MET A 179 -1.75 14.44 -7.16
N THR A 180 -1.21 15.56 -7.60
CA THR A 180 -0.09 16.24 -6.95
C THR A 180 -0.58 17.58 -6.41
N LEU A 181 0.19 18.25 -5.55
CA LEU A 181 -0.18 19.59 -5.07
C LEU A 181 -0.20 20.60 -6.22
N GLU A 182 0.71 20.47 -7.18
CA GLU A 182 0.73 21.28 -8.40
C GLU A 182 -0.59 21.12 -9.18
N ASN A 183 -1.05 19.89 -9.40
CA ASN A 183 -2.33 19.65 -10.09
C ASN A 183 -3.51 20.35 -9.39
N ILE A 184 -3.52 20.38 -8.06
CA ILE A 184 -4.58 21.07 -7.29
C ILE A 184 -4.56 22.57 -7.56
N VAL A 185 -3.37 23.17 -7.55
CA VAL A 185 -3.19 24.62 -7.78
C VAL A 185 -3.58 25.00 -9.21
N GLU A 186 -3.24 24.18 -10.18
CA GLU A 186 -3.57 24.39 -11.60
C GLU A 186 -5.03 24.04 -11.96
N GLY A 187 -5.77 23.44 -11.03
CA GLY A 187 -7.16 23.03 -11.26
C GLY A 187 -7.30 21.81 -12.16
N ILE A 188 -6.25 20.99 -12.25
CA ILE A 188 -6.26 19.73 -13.01
C ILE A 188 -7.05 18.68 -12.20
N LEU A 189 -7.92 17.95 -12.89
CA LEU A 189 -8.72 16.90 -12.26
C LEU A 189 -7.82 15.73 -11.81
N PRO A 190 -8.07 15.16 -10.62
CA PRO A 190 -7.34 14.00 -10.14
C PRO A 190 -7.54 12.79 -11.05
N PHE A 191 -6.51 11.98 -11.19
CA PHE A 191 -6.64 10.67 -11.85
C PHE A 191 -7.53 9.76 -11.00
N PRO A 192 -8.69 9.29 -11.50
CA PRO A 192 -9.65 8.56 -10.70
C PRO A 192 -9.13 7.17 -10.29
N ILE A 193 -9.38 6.79 -9.05
CA ILE A 193 -9.11 5.44 -8.54
C ILE A 193 -10.36 4.82 -7.95
N ILE A 194 -10.53 3.53 -8.20
CA ILE A 194 -11.59 2.71 -7.60
C ILE A 194 -10.96 1.43 -7.08
N ASN A 195 -11.10 1.20 -5.76
CA ASN A 195 -10.59 -0.01 -5.12
C ASN A 195 -11.76 -0.83 -4.59
N PHE A 196 -11.66 -2.14 -4.71
CA PHE A 196 -12.61 -3.09 -4.15
C PHE A 196 -11.90 -3.99 -3.13
N THR A 197 -12.54 -4.21 -2.00
CA THR A 197 -12.07 -5.16 -0.99
C THR A 197 -13.21 -6.13 -0.66
N TYR A 198 -12.92 -7.42 -0.72
CA TYR A 198 -13.85 -8.49 -0.37
C TYR A 198 -13.30 -9.28 0.81
N HIS A 199 -14.10 -9.39 1.87
CA HIS A 199 -13.83 -10.18 3.07
C HIS A 199 -14.66 -11.47 3.02
N PRO A 200 -14.10 -12.62 2.60
CA PRO A 200 -14.78 -13.92 2.75
C PRO A 200 -14.97 -14.19 4.25
N ARG A 201 -16.13 -14.73 4.63
CA ARG A 201 -16.42 -15.17 5.99
C ARG A 201 -15.78 -16.53 6.26
#